data_41cb3ff5dd08289adcffecfb1f9e378e
#
_entry.id   41cb3ff5dd08289adcffecfb1f9e378e
#
_cell.length_a   1.000
_cell.length_b   1.000
_cell.length_c   1.000
_cell.angle_alpha   90.00
_cell.angle_beta   90.00
_cell.angle_gamma   90.00
#
_symmetry.space_group_name_H-M   'P 1'
#
loop_
_entity.id
_entity.type
_entity.pdbx_description
1 polymer ?
#
loop_
_entity_poly.entity_id
_entity_poly.type
_entity_poly.pdbx_seq_one_letter_code
_entity_poly.pdbx_strand_id
1 'polypeptide(L)'
;GGIVLVSGGPGCGKTTTASAVLVSRLMTFGGMAYTVEDPPEFPMQGEYQGGGGKCLQIRVMDGDFETPLKKAMRWNPRFIMVGEIRSQPEASQLLRLANSGHVVLATIHAGSVTQALQSLLKLSAPGEGQIAFYQSLIADALAGVVHQTLTRTPGPEKGQNSIGLSLEYLFLGSENKSTGTRAIIRNGNFAELSTEIERQRSQVMTGKMPVE
;
A
#
# COMPACT_ATOMS: atom_id res chain seq x y z
N GLY A 1 5.37 6.59 10.71
CA GLY A 1 4.60 6.82 9.48
C GLY A 1 5.15 6.05 8.30
N GLY A 2 4.51 6.21 7.19
CA GLY A 2 4.96 5.61 5.94
C GLY A 2 3.80 5.06 5.10
N ILE A 3 4.10 4.72 3.84
CA ILE A 3 3.12 4.16 2.91
C ILE A 3 3.36 2.67 2.69
N VAL A 4 2.30 1.88 2.80
CA VAL A 4 2.26 0.48 2.39
C VAL A 4 1.35 0.38 1.17
N LEU A 5 1.86 -0.20 0.10
CA LEU A 5 1.12 -0.43 -1.13
C LEU A 5 0.70 -1.89 -1.24
N VAL A 6 -0.55 -2.12 -1.61
CA VAL A 6 -1.04 -3.43 -2.05
C VAL A 6 -1.27 -3.36 -3.54
N SER A 7 -0.49 -4.11 -4.31
CA SER A 7 -0.55 -4.10 -5.78
C SER A 7 -1.00 -5.43 -6.35
N GLY A 8 -1.41 -5.42 -7.62
CA GLY A 8 -1.83 -6.61 -8.35
C GLY A 8 -2.79 -6.30 -9.47
N GLY A 9 -3.13 -7.30 -10.25
CA GLY A 9 -4.08 -7.21 -11.35
C GLY A 9 -5.53 -6.94 -10.91
N PRO A 10 -6.45 -6.71 -11.85
CA PRO A 10 -7.87 -6.63 -11.55
C PRO A 10 -8.37 -7.94 -10.91
N GLY A 11 -9.25 -7.82 -9.91
CA GLY A 11 -9.88 -8.98 -9.27
C GLY A 11 -8.95 -9.89 -8.46
N CYS A 12 -7.69 -9.50 -8.21
CA CYS A 12 -6.76 -10.29 -7.39
C CYS A 12 -6.96 -10.09 -5.87
N GLY A 13 -7.93 -9.27 -5.44
CA GLY A 13 -8.28 -9.09 -4.02
C GLY A 13 -7.49 -8.01 -3.29
N LYS A 14 -6.93 -7.02 -3.97
CA LYS A 14 -6.18 -5.89 -3.34
C LYS A 14 -6.99 -5.20 -2.24
N THR A 15 -8.21 -4.80 -2.55
CA THR A 15 -9.11 -4.13 -1.61
C THR A 15 -9.45 -5.03 -0.42
N THR A 16 -9.68 -6.33 -0.67
CA THR A 16 -9.91 -7.32 0.40
C THR A 16 -8.73 -7.38 1.35
N THR A 17 -7.51 -7.49 0.82
CA THR A 17 -6.28 -7.53 1.62
C THR A 17 -6.08 -6.23 2.40
N ALA A 18 -6.21 -5.07 1.75
CA ALA A 18 -6.05 -3.78 2.41
C ALA A 18 -7.09 -3.59 3.53
N SER A 19 -8.36 -3.90 3.28
CA SER A 19 -9.43 -3.82 4.28
C SER A 19 -9.17 -4.76 5.45
N ALA A 20 -8.77 -6.01 5.19
CA ALA A 20 -8.46 -6.99 6.24
C ALA A 20 -7.28 -6.53 7.11
N VAL A 21 -6.23 -5.99 6.53
CA VAL A 21 -5.07 -5.43 7.25
C VAL A 21 -5.50 -4.27 8.14
N LEU A 22 -6.32 -3.33 7.62
CA LEU A 22 -6.80 -2.20 8.39
C LEU A 22 -7.68 -2.65 9.57
N VAL A 23 -8.65 -3.51 9.32
CA VAL A 23 -9.56 -4.04 10.35
C VAL A 23 -8.78 -4.80 11.43
N SER A 24 -7.90 -5.72 11.04
CA SER A 24 -7.03 -6.46 11.96
C SER A 24 -6.20 -5.50 12.83
N ARG A 25 -5.66 -4.46 12.23
CA ARG A 25 -4.90 -3.44 12.94
C ARG A 25 -5.75 -2.68 13.96
N LEU A 26 -6.98 -2.30 13.62
CA LEU A 26 -7.90 -1.61 14.51
C LEU A 26 -8.36 -2.50 15.67
N MET A 27 -8.62 -3.77 15.39
CA MET A 27 -9.01 -4.74 16.43
C MET A 27 -7.87 -5.03 17.42
N THR A 28 -6.63 -5.09 16.93
CA THR A 28 -5.48 -5.49 17.77
C THR A 28 -4.91 -4.32 18.56
N PHE A 29 -4.77 -3.16 17.94
CA PHE A 29 -4.01 -2.03 18.51
C PHE A 29 -4.84 -0.75 18.68
N GLY A 30 -6.09 -0.76 18.24
CA GLY A 30 -6.96 0.39 18.32
C GLY A 30 -6.53 1.58 17.46
N GLY A 31 -6.98 2.75 17.87
CA GLY A 31 -6.73 4.02 17.18
C GLY A 31 -7.80 4.37 16.18
N MET A 32 -7.61 5.49 15.48
CA MET A 32 -8.54 5.98 14.46
C MET A 32 -7.98 5.72 13.07
N ALA A 33 -8.81 5.12 12.21
CA ALA A 33 -8.58 5.02 10.79
C ALA A 33 -9.56 5.90 10.01
N TYR A 34 -9.07 6.41 8.89
CA TYR A 34 -9.85 7.18 7.93
C TYR A 34 -9.71 6.54 6.56
N THR A 35 -10.82 6.14 5.94
CA THR A 35 -10.76 5.56 4.59
C THR A 35 -11.41 6.46 3.56
N VAL A 36 -10.84 6.49 2.36
CA VAL A 36 -11.34 7.27 1.21
C VAL A 36 -11.41 6.34 0.01
N GLU A 37 -12.64 6.04 -0.44
CA GLU A 37 -12.90 4.97 -1.41
C GLU A 37 -13.94 5.38 -2.45
N ASP A 38 -13.81 4.90 -3.68
CA ASP A 38 -14.74 5.17 -4.80
C ASP A 38 -15.07 3.89 -5.60
N PRO A 39 -16.20 3.22 -5.29
CA PRO A 39 -16.96 3.26 -4.05
C PRO A 39 -16.33 2.37 -2.95
N PRO A 40 -16.75 2.49 -1.69
CA PRO A 40 -16.43 1.49 -0.67
C PRO A 40 -16.93 0.10 -1.05
N GLU A 41 -16.03 -0.90 -1.00
CA GLU A 41 -16.37 -2.30 -1.32
C GLU A 41 -16.82 -3.09 -0.08
N PHE A 42 -16.29 -2.72 1.09
CA PHE A 42 -16.59 -3.39 2.37
C PHE A 42 -17.08 -2.37 3.39
N PRO A 43 -18.07 -2.73 4.24
CA PRO A 43 -18.55 -1.86 5.31
C PRO A 43 -17.54 -1.84 6.46
N MET A 44 -16.66 -0.85 6.50
CA MET A 44 -15.65 -0.69 7.55
C MET A 44 -15.98 0.42 8.56
N GLN A 45 -17.04 1.22 8.31
CA GLN A 45 -17.48 2.27 9.21
C GLN A 45 -17.87 1.70 10.58
N GLY A 46 -17.31 2.24 11.67
CA GLY A 46 -17.75 1.89 13.01
C GLY A 46 -16.64 1.73 14.04
N GLU A 47 -17.01 1.12 15.16
CA GLU A 47 -16.11 0.83 16.27
C GLU A 47 -15.74 -0.65 16.29
N TYR A 48 -14.48 -0.94 16.61
CA TYR A 48 -13.93 -2.29 16.65
C TYR A 48 -13.60 -2.68 18.08
N GLN A 49 -14.17 -3.81 18.54
CA GLN A 49 -13.88 -4.37 19.86
C GLN A 49 -12.46 -4.96 19.88
N GLY A 50 -11.90 -5.12 21.08
CA GLY A 50 -10.54 -5.60 21.29
C GLY A 50 -9.59 -4.45 21.53
N GLY A 51 -9.06 -3.82 20.47
CA GLY A 51 -8.14 -2.68 20.61
C GLY A 51 -8.82 -1.31 20.80
N GLY A 52 -10.16 -1.23 20.74
CA GLY A 52 -10.88 0.05 20.82
C GLY A 52 -10.70 0.94 19.58
N GLY A 53 -10.49 0.33 18.42
CA GLY A 53 -10.31 1.04 17.18
C GLY A 53 -11.60 1.64 16.62
N LYS A 54 -11.47 2.71 15.85
CA LYS A 54 -12.58 3.33 15.12
C LYS A 54 -12.20 3.55 13.66
N CYS A 55 -13.14 3.30 12.75
CA CYS A 55 -13.00 3.61 11.34
C CYS A 55 -14.04 4.65 10.92
N LEU A 56 -13.59 5.70 10.28
CA LEU A 56 -14.42 6.65 9.55
C LEU A 56 -14.24 6.40 8.06
N GLN A 57 -15.28 5.86 7.43
CA GLN A 57 -15.26 5.48 6.03
C GLN A 57 -15.94 6.54 5.17
N ILE A 58 -15.22 7.11 4.22
CA ILE A 58 -15.69 8.15 3.33
C ILE A 58 -15.81 7.60 1.90
N ARG A 59 -17.02 7.71 1.38
CA ARG A 59 -17.26 7.51 -0.04
C ARG A 59 -16.90 8.79 -0.80
N VAL A 60 -16.05 8.64 -1.80
CA VAL A 60 -15.76 9.73 -2.73
C VAL A 60 -16.98 10.01 -3.61
N MET A 61 -17.23 11.29 -3.86
CA MET A 61 -18.27 11.75 -4.78
C MET A 61 -17.59 12.47 -5.93
N ASP A 62 -18.05 12.19 -7.15
CA ASP A 62 -17.59 12.85 -8.37
C ASP A 62 -16.05 12.78 -8.61
N GLY A 63 -15.39 11.76 -8.09
CA GLY A 63 -13.95 11.59 -8.19
C GLY A 63 -13.10 12.56 -7.36
N ASP A 64 -13.70 13.32 -6.45
CA ASP A 64 -12.97 14.25 -5.57
C ASP A 64 -12.32 13.53 -4.39
N PHE A 65 -11.14 12.98 -4.58
CA PHE A 65 -10.30 12.43 -3.51
C PHE A 65 -9.58 13.51 -2.72
N GLU A 66 -9.36 14.69 -3.30
CA GLU A 66 -8.54 15.74 -2.70
C GLU A 66 -9.19 16.33 -1.44
N THR A 67 -10.47 16.65 -1.51
CA THR A 67 -11.21 17.26 -0.39
C THR A 67 -11.23 16.37 0.85
N PRO A 68 -11.61 15.06 0.78
CA PRO A 68 -11.56 14.19 1.95
C PRO A 68 -10.14 13.95 2.46
N LEU A 69 -9.12 13.85 1.60
CA LEU A 69 -7.74 13.70 2.05
C LEU A 69 -7.21 14.95 2.76
N LYS A 70 -7.57 16.16 2.30
CA LYS A 70 -7.27 17.42 3.01
C LYS A 70 -7.96 17.49 4.37
N LYS A 71 -9.20 16.99 4.49
CA LYS A 71 -9.91 16.91 5.78
C LYS A 71 -9.23 15.92 6.72
N ALA A 72 -8.73 14.77 6.20
CA ALA A 72 -8.00 13.79 6.97
C ALA A 72 -6.80 14.42 7.71
N MET A 73 -6.06 15.31 7.07
CA MET A 73 -4.93 16.02 7.71
C MET A 73 -5.35 16.81 8.97
N ARG A 74 -6.55 17.39 8.99
CA ARG A 74 -7.05 18.16 10.13
C ARG A 74 -7.50 17.30 11.31
N TRP A 75 -7.97 16.09 11.02
CA TRP A 75 -8.43 15.14 12.04
C TRP A 75 -7.29 14.29 12.60
N ASN A 76 -6.12 14.36 11.94
CA ASN A 76 -4.90 13.68 12.33
C ASN A 76 -5.10 12.19 12.66
N PRO A 77 -5.77 11.40 11.79
CA PRO A 77 -5.94 9.98 12.01
C PRO A 77 -4.58 9.30 11.92
N ARG A 78 -4.35 8.30 12.74
CA ARG A 78 -3.10 7.54 12.70
C ARG A 78 -2.97 6.72 11.42
N PHE A 79 -4.10 6.23 10.89
CA PHE A 79 -4.18 5.40 9.70
C PHE A 79 -5.07 6.03 8.65
N ILE A 80 -4.59 6.05 7.42
CA ILE A 80 -5.34 6.49 6.26
C ILE A 80 -5.30 5.36 5.24
N MET A 81 -6.47 4.91 4.79
CA MET A 81 -6.58 3.96 3.69
C MET A 81 -7.19 4.64 2.48
N VAL A 82 -6.60 4.44 1.30
CA VAL A 82 -7.16 4.87 0.03
C VAL A 82 -7.43 3.66 -0.84
N GLY A 83 -8.64 3.57 -1.34
CA GLY A 83 -9.11 2.41 -2.10
C GLY A 83 -8.21 2.09 -3.29
N GLU A 84 -7.89 3.06 -4.13
CA GLU A 84 -6.96 2.90 -5.25
C GLU A 84 -6.32 4.23 -5.65
N ILE A 85 -5.04 4.23 -5.96
CA ILE A 85 -4.32 5.38 -6.52
C ILE A 85 -4.48 5.37 -8.03
N ARG A 86 -5.18 6.36 -8.59
CA ARG A 86 -5.46 6.46 -10.02
C ARG A 86 -4.99 7.75 -10.67
N SER A 87 -4.79 8.80 -9.88
CA SER A 87 -4.46 10.13 -10.37
C SER A 87 -3.25 10.76 -9.70
N GLN A 88 -2.70 11.76 -10.35
CA GLN A 88 -1.54 12.51 -9.86
C GLN A 88 -1.84 13.26 -8.53
N PRO A 89 -2.95 13.96 -8.35
CA PRO A 89 -3.25 14.61 -7.08
C PRO A 89 -3.33 13.64 -5.90
N GLU A 90 -3.94 12.46 -6.09
CA GLU A 90 -4.03 11.40 -5.09
C GLU A 90 -2.64 10.91 -4.67
N ALA A 91 -1.82 10.50 -5.66
CA ALA A 91 -0.49 9.96 -5.42
C ALA A 91 0.41 10.96 -4.68
N SER A 92 0.41 12.23 -5.11
CA SER A 92 1.18 13.29 -4.46
C SER A 92 0.72 13.57 -3.04
N GLN A 93 -0.59 13.58 -2.80
CA GLN A 93 -1.16 13.84 -1.49
C GLN A 93 -0.86 12.69 -0.51
N LEU A 94 -0.94 11.44 -0.98
CA LEU A 94 -0.63 10.27 -0.16
C LEU A 94 0.83 10.23 0.27
N LEU A 95 1.76 10.57 -0.63
CA LEU A 95 3.17 10.68 -0.28
C LEU A 95 3.43 11.79 0.77
N ARG A 96 2.75 12.92 0.66
CA ARG A 96 2.83 14.00 1.66
C ARG A 96 2.31 13.54 3.03
N LEU A 97 1.16 12.85 3.07
CA LEU A 97 0.60 12.31 4.30
C LEU A 97 1.55 11.30 4.96
N ALA A 98 2.12 10.38 4.18
CA ALA A 98 3.06 9.39 4.67
C ALA A 98 4.34 10.04 5.24
N ASN A 99 4.89 11.06 4.56
CA ASN A 99 6.05 11.82 5.03
C ASN A 99 5.73 12.72 6.23
N SER A 100 4.46 13.05 6.46
CA SER A 100 4.01 13.82 7.65
C SER A 100 3.76 12.94 8.88
N GLY A 101 4.09 11.65 8.82
CA GLY A 101 4.00 10.74 9.96
C GLY A 101 2.75 9.86 10.00
N HIS A 102 1.81 10.01 9.06
CA HIS A 102 0.65 9.10 8.96
C HIS A 102 1.08 7.73 8.43
N VAL A 103 0.38 6.69 8.84
CA VAL A 103 0.45 5.38 8.21
C VAL A 103 -0.58 5.33 7.09
N VAL A 104 -0.10 5.25 5.86
CA VAL A 104 -0.94 5.23 4.67
C VAL A 104 -0.96 3.81 4.10
N LEU A 105 -2.15 3.28 3.86
CA LEU A 105 -2.39 2.02 3.17
C LEU A 105 -3.14 2.32 1.88
N ALA A 106 -2.61 1.94 0.73
CA ALA A 106 -3.26 2.21 -0.54
C ALA A 106 -3.13 1.03 -1.50
N THR A 107 -4.10 0.90 -2.42
CA THR A 107 -3.95 -0.06 -3.51
C THR A 107 -3.49 0.63 -4.79
N ILE A 108 -2.79 -0.11 -5.63
CA ILE A 108 -2.33 0.36 -6.95
C ILE A 108 -2.35 -0.80 -7.95
N HIS A 109 -2.69 -0.50 -9.20
CA HIS A 109 -2.63 -1.50 -10.25
C HIS A 109 -1.20 -1.65 -10.79
N ALA A 110 -0.63 -2.84 -10.70
CA ALA A 110 0.70 -3.16 -11.23
C ALA A 110 0.89 -4.67 -11.37
N GLY A 111 1.87 -5.10 -12.15
CA GLY A 111 2.20 -6.50 -12.40
C GLY A 111 3.34 -7.06 -11.55
N SER A 112 4.01 -6.22 -10.72
CA SER A 112 5.08 -6.63 -9.80
C SER A 112 5.30 -5.53 -8.75
N VAL A 113 6.13 -5.82 -7.74
CA VAL A 113 6.59 -4.82 -6.75
C VAL A 113 7.31 -3.66 -7.44
N THR A 114 8.22 -3.94 -8.37
CA THR A 114 8.98 -2.92 -9.08
C THR A 114 8.08 -2.04 -9.94
N GLN A 115 7.12 -2.64 -10.66
CA GLN A 115 6.14 -1.88 -11.44
C GLN A 115 5.21 -1.05 -10.58
N ALA A 116 4.86 -1.49 -9.36
CA ALA A 116 4.07 -0.69 -8.43
C ALA A 116 4.79 0.61 -8.04
N LEU A 117 6.10 0.54 -7.78
CA LEU A 117 6.92 1.72 -7.49
C LEU A 117 7.07 2.63 -8.70
N GLN A 118 7.28 2.08 -9.89
CA GLN A 118 7.32 2.85 -11.14
C GLN A 118 5.99 3.55 -11.40
N SER A 119 4.86 2.86 -11.19
CA SER A 119 3.53 3.44 -11.35
C SER A 119 3.27 4.55 -10.33
N LEU A 120 3.66 4.35 -9.06
CA LEU A 120 3.55 5.39 -8.04
C LEU A 120 4.38 6.62 -8.42
N LEU A 121 5.62 6.44 -8.88
CA LEU A 121 6.48 7.54 -9.32
C LEU A 121 5.87 8.29 -10.51
N LYS A 122 5.43 7.56 -11.53
CA LYS A 122 4.80 8.13 -12.72
C LYS A 122 3.54 8.92 -12.40
N LEU A 123 2.71 8.39 -11.49
CA LEU A 123 1.50 9.08 -11.05
C LEU A 123 1.82 10.29 -10.17
N SER A 124 2.89 10.26 -9.37
CA SER A 124 3.20 11.34 -8.43
C SER A 124 3.86 12.53 -9.09
N ALA A 125 4.76 12.29 -10.07
CA ALA A 125 5.57 13.33 -10.69
C ALA A 125 4.79 14.04 -11.82
N PRO A 126 4.47 15.34 -11.70
CA PRO A 126 3.73 16.08 -12.73
C PRO A 126 4.56 16.39 -13.97
N GLY A 127 5.87 16.14 -13.96
CA GLY A 127 6.77 16.37 -15.07
C GLY A 127 8.20 15.88 -14.82
N GLU A 128 9.00 15.77 -15.87
CA GLU A 128 10.36 15.21 -15.82
C GLU A 128 11.27 15.94 -14.82
N GLY A 129 11.16 17.24 -14.70
CA GLY A 129 11.97 18.05 -13.76
C GLY A 129 11.71 17.77 -12.28
N GLN A 130 10.68 17.02 -11.94
CA GLN A 130 10.33 16.69 -10.55
C GLN A 130 10.56 15.22 -10.20
N ILE A 131 11.01 14.39 -11.13
CA ILE A 131 11.21 12.95 -10.93
C ILE A 131 12.10 12.69 -9.71
N ALA A 132 13.28 13.32 -9.65
CA ALA A 132 14.23 13.12 -8.55
C ALA A 132 13.64 13.51 -7.17
N PHE A 133 12.82 14.55 -7.13
CA PHE A 133 12.12 14.95 -5.90
C PHE A 133 11.14 13.88 -5.45
N TYR A 134 10.30 13.35 -6.35
CA TYR A 134 9.34 12.30 -6.01
C TYR A 134 9.99 10.95 -5.72
N GLN A 135 11.13 10.62 -6.36
CA GLN A 135 11.95 9.46 -5.99
C GLN A 135 12.41 9.55 -4.53
N SER A 136 12.88 10.72 -4.10
CA SER A 136 13.27 10.96 -2.71
C SER A 136 12.07 10.83 -1.77
N LEU A 137 10.94 11.44 -2.09
CA LEU A 137 9.71 11.33 -1.30
C LEU A 137 9.25 9.88 -1.15
N ILE A 138 9.30 9.09 -2.22
CA ILE A 138 8.94 7.66 -2.18
C ILE A 138 9.93 6.89 -1.32
N ALA A 139 11.23 7.12 -1.48
CA ALA A 139 12.26 6.45 -0.69
C ALA A 139 12.11 6.71 0.80
N ASP A 140 11.72 7.93 1.19
CA ASP A 140 11.51 8.31 2.59
C ASP A 140 10.20 7.78 3.16
N ALA A 141 9.12 7.86 2.36
CA ALA A 141 7.79 7.45 2.78
C ALA A 141 7.56 5.94 2.75
N LEU A 142 8.24 5.18 1.88
CA LEU A 142 7.92 3.78 1.66
C LEU A 142 8.21 2.93 2.90
N ALA A 143 7.17 2.26 3.41
CA ALA A 143 7.27 1.23 4.44
C ALA A 143 7.20 -0.17 3.84
N GLY A 144 6.48 -0.36 2.73
CA GLY A 144 6.47 -1.63 2.02
C GLY A 144 5.56 -1.66 0.80
N VAL A 145 5.77 -2.67 -0.01
CA VAL A 145 4.91 -3.04 -1.13
C VAL A 145 4.61 -4.52 -1.04
N VAL A 146 3.36 -4.90 -1.22
CA VAL A 146 2.93 -6.29 -1.38
C VAL A 146 2.23 -6.39 -2.72
N HIS A 147 2.81 -7.18 -3.62
CA HIS A 147 2.17 -7.53 -4.89
C HIS A 147 1.53 -8.90 -4.76
N GLN A 148 0.25 -9.01 -5.14
CA GLN A 148 -0.50 -10.25 -5.06
C GLN A 148 -1.04 -10.68 -6.42
N THR A 149 -0.95 -11.98 -6.69
CA THR A 149 -1.49 -12.63 -7.87
C THR A 149 -2.38 -13.79 -7.45
N LEU A 150 -3.61 -13.82 -7.97
CA LEU A 150 -4.50 -14.96 -7.84
C LEU A 150 -4.44 -15.80 -9.10
N THR A 151 -4.10 -17.09 -8.92
CA THR A 151 -4.19 -18.10 -9.97
C THR A 151 -5.39 -18.98 -9.73
N ARG A 152 -6.18 -19.23 -10.79
CA ARG A 152 -7.29 -20.18 -10.76
C ARG A 152 -6.89 -21.40 -11.58
N THR A 153 -6.79 -22.53 -10.93
CA THR A 153 -6.50 -23.80 -11.58
C THR A 153 -7.75 -24.66 -11.60
N PRO A 154 -8.16 -25.23 -12.75
CA PRO A 154 -9.27 -26.16 -12.80
C PRO A 154 -9.02 -27.33 -11.85
N GLY A 155 -9.98 -27.63 -11.00
CA GLY A 155 -9.93 -28.80 -10.13
C GLY A 155 -10.27 -30.09 -10.88
N PRO A 156 -10.07 -31.26 -10.24
CA PRO A 156 -10.30 -32.57 -10.86
C PRO A 156 -11.78 -32.82 -11.21
N GLU A 157 -12.72 -32.14 -10.58
CA GLU A 157 -14.15 -32.27 -10.86
C GLU A 157 -14.68 -31.03 -11.60
N LYS A 158 -15.63 -31.25 -12.52
CA LYS A 158 -16.26 -30.17 -13.29
C LYS A 158 -16.90 -29.13 -12.35
N GLY A 159 -16.38 -27.89 -12.39
CA GLY A 159 -16.87 -26.79 -11.57
C GLY A 159 -16.09 -26.52 -10.29
N GLN A 160 -15.15 -27.37 -9.90
CA GLN A 160 -14.20 -27.08 -8.83
C GLN A 160 -13.01 -26.30 -9.39
N ASN A 161 -12.75 -25.12 -8.82
CA ASN A 161 -11.54 -24.36 -9.08
C ASN A 161 -10.75 -24.22 -7.77
N SER A 162 -9.47 -24.57 -7.81
CA SER A 162 -8.56 -24.18 -6.74
C SER A 162 -8.04 -22.77 -6.99
N ILE A 163 -7.95 -21.98 -5.92
CA ILE A 163 -7.43 -20.61 -5.96
C ILE A 163 -6.09 -20.62 -5.25
N GLY A 164 -5.02 -20.32 -5.99
CA GLY A 164 -3.69 -20.08 -5.44
C GLY A 164 -3.44 -18.59 -5.26
N LEU A 165 -2.90 -18.18 -4.11
CA LEU A 165 -2.40 -16.84 -3.86
C LEU A 165 -0.89 -16.86 -3.88
N SER A 166 -0.28 -16.05 -4.74
CA SER A 166 1.16 -15.79 -4.77
C SER A 166 1.43 -14.37 -4.32
N LEU A 167 2.46 -14.19 -3.49
CA LEU A 167 2.87 -12.89 -2.96
C LEU A 167 4.33 -12.61 -3.32
N GLU A 168 4.58 -11.41 -3.82
CA GLU A 168 5.89 -10.78 -3.92
C GLU A 168 5.87 -9.55 -3.02
N TYR A 169 6.89 -9.31 -2.25
CA TYR A 169 6.88 -8.18 -1.30
C TYR A 169 8.27 -7.58 -1.10
N LEU A 170 8.25 -6.31 -0.72
CA LEU A 170 9.41 -5.55 -0.28
C LEU A 170 9.00 -4.74 0.94
N PHE A 171 9.60 -5.01 2.09
CA PHE A 171 9.42 -4.21 3.30
C PHE A 171 10.70 -3.45 3.62
N LEU A 172 10.53 -2.21 4.06
CA LEU A 172 11.62 -1.35 4.49
C LEU A 172 11.53 -1.17 6.01
N GLY A 173 12.56 -1.62 6.70
CA GLY A 173 12.73 -1.40 8.13
C GLY A 173 13.12 0.05 8.46
N SER A 174 13.68 0.26 9.66
CA SER A 174 14.24 1.55 10.05
C SER A 174 15.28 2.04 9.04
N GLU A 175 15.51 3.35 8.98
CA GLU A 175 16.41 3.98 8.00
C GLU A 175 17.78 3.29 7.94
N ASN A 176 18.35 2.94 9.09
CA ASN A 176 19.67 2.31 9.17
C ASN A 176 19.72 0.91 8.54
N LYS A 177 18.62 0.15 8.58
CA LYS A 177 18.56 -1.21 8.02
C LYS A 177 18.23 -1.26 6.53
N SER A 178 17.66 -0.19 5.98
CA SER A 178 17.19 -0.13 4.59
C SER A 178 17.90 0.94 3.75
N THR A 179 19.05 1.44 4.18
CA THR A 179 19.76 2.53 3.51
C THR A 179 20.08 2.21 2.06
N GLY A 180 20.57 1.00 1.77
CA GLY A 180 20.87 0.56 0.39
C GLY A 180 19.61 0.50 -0.50
N THR A 181 18.54 -0.10 0.00
CA THR A 181 17.26 -0.21 -0.71
C THR A 181 16.64 1.17 -0.99
N ARG A 182 16.71 2.07 0.00
CA ARG A 182 16.24 3.45 -0.18
C ARG A 182 17.09 4.23 -1.18
N ALA A 183 18.42 4.00 -1.23
CA ALA A 183 19.31 4.60 -2.24
C ALA A 183 18.96 4.12 -3.66
N ILE A 184 18.66 2.84 -3.85
CA ILE A 184 18.18 2.30 -5.13
C ILE A 184 16.90 3.01 -5.59
N ILE A 185 15.94 3.21 -4.66
CA ILE A 185 14.68 3.91 -4.96
C ILE A 185 14.94 5.38 -5.30
N ARG A 186 15.80 6.09 -4.57
CA ARG A 186 16.17 7.49 -4.84
C ARG A 186 16.82 7.67 -6.20
N ASN A 187 17.58 6.68 -6.66
CA ASN A 187 18.24 6.71 -7.97
C ASN A 187 17.30 6.23 -9.11
N GLY A 188 16.11 5.75 -8.81
CA GLY A 188 15.16 5.22 -9.80
C GLY A 188 15.54 3.87 -10.39
N ASN A 189 16.51 3.18 -9.82
CA ASN A 189 17.03 1.90 -10.31
C ASN A 189 16.16 0.71 -9.83
N PHE A 190 14.85 0.81 -9.97
CA PHE A 190 13.90 -0.18 -9.40
C PHE A 190 14.19 -1.63 -9.81
N ALA A 191 14.83 -1.88 -10.94
CA ALA A 191 15.21 -3.23 -11.37
C ALA A 191 16.19 -3.91 -10.39
N GLU A 192 17.04 -3.15 -9.70
CA GLU A 192 18.01 -3.65 -8.72
C GLU A 192 17.35 -4.14 -7.43
N LEU A 193 16.07 -3.79 -7.19
CA LEU A 193 15.31 -4.25 -6.02
C LEU A 193 15.04 -5.75 -6.04
N SER A 194 15.17 -6.42 -7.19
CA SER A 194 14.96 -7.87 -7.33
C SER A 194 15.78 -8.68 -6.34
N THR A 195 17.04 -8.31 -6.12
CA THR A 195 17.93 -8.99 -5.16
C THR A 195 17.40 -8.90 -3.74
N GLU A 196 16.91 -7.73 -3.33
CA GLU A 196 16.37 -7.53 -1.99
C GLU A 196 15.02 -8.26 -1.81
N ILE A 197 14.17 -8.25 -2.84
CA ILE A 197 12.90 -8.98 -2.86
C ILE A 197 13.15 -10.49 -2.66
N GLU A 198 14.10 -11.07 -3.41
CA GLU A 198 14.44 -12.50 -3.26
C GLU A 198 15.08 -12.81 -1.90
N ARG A 199 15.91 -11.91 -1.37
CA ARG A 199 16.47 -12.04 -0.02
C ARG A 199 15.36 -12.10 1.04
N GLN A 200 14.41 -11.18 0.99
CA GLN A 200 13.29 -11.14 1.93
C GLN A 200 12.39 -12.37 1.78
N ARG A 201 12.12 -12.81 0.56
CA ARG A 201 11.38 -14.05 0.28
C ARG A 201 12.05 -15.25 0.95
N SER A 202 13.35 -15.41 0.79
CA SER A 202 14.12 -16.50 1.40
C SER A 202 14.07 -16.44 2.95
N GLN A 203 14.10 -15.25 3.53
CA GLN A 203 13.97 -15.09 4.99
C GLN A 203 12.62 -15.59 5.51
N VAL A 204 11.52 -15.20 4.87
CA VAL A 204 10.17 -15.64 5.27
C VAL A 204 10.02 -17.15 5.12
N MET A 205 10.55 -17.75 4.04
CA MET A 205 10.53 -19.22 3.87
C MET A 205 11.30 -19.96 4.98
N THR A 206 12.27 -19.32 5.62
CA THR A 206 13.01 -19.87 6.76
C THR A 206 12.46 -19.44 8.12
N GLY A 207 11.27 -18.82 8.15
CA GLY A 207 10.58 -18.40 9.38
C GLY A 207 11.12 -17.12 10.01
N LYS A 208 11.92 -16.33 9.28
CA LYS A 208 12.43 -15.02 9.74
C LYS A 208 11.56 -13.89 9.24
N MET A 209 11.50 -12.81 10.03
CA MET A 209 10.81 -11.59 9.57
C MET A 209 11.68 -10.85 8.55
N PRO A 210 11.06 -10.26 7.48
CA PRO A 210 11.81 -9.66 6.36
C PRO A 210 12.66 -8.43 6.74
N VAL A 211 12.41 -7.83 7.88
CA VAL A 211 13.00 -6.54 8.32
C VAL A 211 13.75 -6.62 9.67
N GLU A 212 14.08 -7.81 10.11
CA GLU A 212 14.91 -8.02 11.30
C GLU A 212 16.41 -7.79 11.07
#